data_4633935b65543a7ee62716e654cfd6fd
#
_entry.id   4633935b65543a7ee62716e654cfd6fd
#
_cell.length_a   1.000
_cell.length_b   1.000
_cell.length_c   1.000
_cell.angle_alpha   90.00
_cell.angle_beta   90.00
_cell.angle_gamma   90.00
#
_symmetry.space_group_name_H-M   'P 1'
#
loop_
_entity.id
_entity.type
_entity.pdbx_description
1 polymer ?
#
loop_
_entity_poly.entity_id
_entity_poly.type
_entity_poly.pdbx_seq_one_letter_code
_entity_poly.pdbx_strand_id
1 'polypeptide(L)'
;MLFRSDEAEKAVNAEIDRLMNIKGKRSVDSIHKELGHIMWEYVGMGRTAEGLKTGLKKMHELEKEFDTNLFVPGTKEGLNIELDKAIHLRDFFTMGQLVAFDALSRNESCGGHFREEYQTEEGEAKRDDENYFYVGCWEYQGKGNEPTLIKEPLEYEAIKVQTRNYKN
;
A
#
# COMPACT_ATOMS: atom_id res chain seq x y z
N MET A 1 22.58 22.44 -13.29
CA MET A 1 21.53 21.39 -13.22
C MET A 1 22.08 19.96 -13.25
N LEU A 2 23.40 19.79 -13.15
CA LEU A 2 24.11 18.48 -13.12
C LEU A 2 24.26 17.87 -11.71
N PHE A 3 24.04 18.67 -10.65
CA PHE A 3 24.30 18.23 -9.27
C PHE A 3 23.26 17.26 -8.66
N ARG A 4 22.06 17.16 -9.24
CA ARG A 4 21.03 16.22 -8.74
C ARG A 4 21.23 14.78 -9.21
N SER A 5 21.99 14.55 -10.29
CA SER A 5 22.28 13.20 -10.79
C SER A 5 23.23 12.43 -9.86
N ASP A 6 24.28 13.09 -9.36
CA ASP A 6 25.29 12.42 -8.52
C ASP A 6 24.75 12.04 -7.14
N GLU A 7 23.87 12.87 -6.58
CA GLU A 7 23.19 12.56 -5.31
C GLU A 7 22.19 11.40 -5.48
N ALA A 8 21.41 11.42 -6.56
CA ALA A 8 20.48 10.35 -6.87
C ALA A 8 21.21 9.03 -7.13
N GLU A 9 22.29 9.05 -7.90
CA GLU A 9 23.13 7.87 -8.16
C GLU A 9 23.71 7.30 -6.85
N LYS A 10 24.23 8.15 -5.97
CA LYS A 10 24.74 7.74 -4.65
C LYS A 10 23.65 7.10 -3.80
N ALA A 11 22.44 7.67 -3.78
CA ALA A 11 21.31 7.14 -3.02
C ALA A 11 20.88 5.76 -3.54
N VAL A 12 20.78 5.59 -4.86
CA VAL A 12 20.45 4.32 -5.48
C VAL A 12 21.53 3.27 -5.21
N ASN A 13 22.81 3.61 -5.38
CA ASN A 13 23.92 2.70 -5.11
C ASN A 13 23.97 2.29 -3.63
N ALA A 14 23.70 3.22 -2.70
CA ALA A 14 23.65 2.90 -1.27
C ALA A 14 22.52 1.90 -0.95
N GLU A 15 21.37 2.02 -1.60
CA GLU A 15 20.27 1.07 -1.41
C GLU A 15 20.59 -0.29 -2.04
N ILE A 16 21.19 -0.33 -3.22
CA ILE A 16 21.68 -1.57 -3.85
C ILE A 16 22.68 -2.27 -2.92
N ASP A 17 23.67 -1.54 -2.42
CA ASP A 17 24.67 -2.08 -1.49
C ASP A 17 24.03 -2.58 -0.20
N ARG A 18 23.04 -1.87 0.32
CA ARG A 18 22.29 -2.30 1.50
C ARG A 18 21.61 -3.65 1.26
N LEU A 19 20.82 -3.78 0.16
CA LEU A 19 20.09 -5.00 -0.17
C LEU A 19 21.04 -6.19 -0.41
N MET A 20 22.12 -5.99 -1.12
CA MET A 20 23.13 -7.03 -1.39
C MET A 20 23.90 -7.46 -0.14
N ASN A 21 23.99 -6.62 0.88
CA ASN A 21 24.68 -6.90 2.13
C ASN A 21 23.81 -7.54 3.21
N ILE A 22 22.49 -7.60 3.04
CA ILE A 22 21.61 -8.41 3.90
C ILE A 22 21.91 -9.89 3.63
N LYS A 23 22.45 -10.59 4.63
CA LYS A 23 22.83 -12.01 4.53
C LYS A 23 21.79 -12.90 5.24
N GLY A 24 20.52 -12.64 4.93
CA GLY A 24 19.41 -13.40 5.46
C GLY A 24 19.19 -14.76 4.79
N LYS A 25 18.00 -15.32 4.98
CA LYS A 25 17.63 -16.65 4.51
C LYS A 25 16.41 -16.65 3.59
N ARG A 26 15.66 -15.52 3.54
CA ARG A 26 14.42 -15.40 2.78
C ARG A 26 14.68 -14.88 1.36
N SER A 27 14.16 -15.59 0.37
CA SER A 27 14.16 -15.09 -1.01
C SER A 27 13.16 -13.95 -1.18
N VAL A 28 13.41 -13.07 -2.16
CA VAL A 28 12.51 -11.98 -2.54
C VAL A 28 11.10 -12.51 -2.85
N ASP A 29 11.02 -13.58 -3.65
CA ASP A 29 9.73 -14.19 -4.03
C ASP A 29 8.94 -14.71 -2.83
N SER A 30 9.61 -15.24 -1.80
CA SER A 30 8.93 -15.75 -0.61
C SER A 30 8.28 -14.62 0.20
N ILE A 31 8.97 -13.49 0.32
CA ILE A 31 8.46 -12.29 1.01
C ILE A 31 7.34 -11.65 0.19
N HIS A 32 7.52 -11.55 -1.13
CA HIS A 32 6.50 -10.98 -2.03
C HIS A 32 5.19 -11.80 -1.98
N LYS A 33 5.28 -13.13 -2.02
CA LYS A 33 4.10 -14.00 -1.89
C LYS A 33 3.39 -13.82 -0.56
N GLU A 34 4.12 -13.69 0.53
CA GLU A 34 3.54 -13.46 1.85
C GLU A 34 2.85 -12.09 1.93
N LEU A 35 3.46 -11.04 1.38
CA LEU A 35 2.83 -9.72 1.25
C LEU A 35 1.52 -9.83 0.45
N GLY A 36 1.54 -10.56 -0.67
CA GLY A 36 0.35 -10.80 -1.48
C GLY A 36 -0.77 -11.53 -0.72
N HIS A 37 -0.43 -12.52 0.12
CA HIS A 37 -1.40 -13.19 0.98
C HIS A 37 -2.00 -12.26 2.04
N ILE A 38 -1.17 -11.43 2.67
CA ILE A 38 -1.64 -10.42 3.64
C ILE A 38 -2.61 -9.45 2.96
N MET A 39 -2.24 -8.95 1.78
CA MET A 39 -3.09 -8.05 1.01
C MET A 39 -4.41 -8.71 0.61
N TRP A 40 -4.36 -9.95 0.15
CA TRP A 40 -5.56 -10.70 -0.23
C TRP A 40 -6.51 -10.92 0.96
N GLU A 41 -5.98 -11.35 2.09
CA GLU A 41 -6.77 -11.74 3.26
C GLU A 41 -7.37 -10.53 4.00
N TYR A 42 -6.60 -9.46 4.18
CA TYR A 42 -6.98 -8.34 5.04
C TYR A 42 -7.36 -7.06 4.30
N VAL A 43 -6.93 -6.91 3.05
CA VAL A 43 -7.11 -5.68 2.25
C VAL A 43 -7.88 -5.95 0.94
N GLY A 44 -8.38 -7.17 0.78
CA GLY A 44 -9.15 -7.63 -0.37
C GLY A 44 -10.52 -6.94 -0.51
N MET A 45 -11.48 -7.63 -1.12
CA MET A 45 -12.76 -7.01 -1.47
C MET A 45 -13.65 -6.70 -0.27
N GLY A 46 -13.81 -7.63 0.68
CA GLY A 46 -14.53 -7.41 1.94
C GLY A 46 -13.54 -7.04 3.05
N ARG A 47 -13.72 -5.89 3.65
CA ARG A 47 -12.77 -5.32 4.62
C ARG A 47 -13.45 -5.07 5.95
N THR A 48 -12.70 -5.26 7.04
CA THR A 48 -13.11 -4.84 8.38
C THR A 48 -12.03 -3.97 9.01
N ALA A 49 -12.39 -3.10 9.95
CA ALA A 49 -11.41 -2.29 10.67
C ALA A 49 -10.37 -3.15 11.39
N GLU A 50 -10.81 -4.25 12.00
CA GLU A 50 -9.93 -5.20 12.69
C GLU A 50 -8.99 -5.91 11.72
N GLY A 51 -9.53 -6.39 10.58
CA GLY A 51 -8.74 -7.01 9.52
C GLY A 51 -7.68 -6.06 8.96
N LEU A 52 -8.07 -4.82 8.63
CA LEU A 52 -7.14 -3.80 8.12
C LEU A 52 -6.01 -3.48 9.12
N LYS A 53 -6.32 -3.33 10.40
CA LYS A 53 -5.30 -3.13 11.45
C LYS A 53 -4.36 -4.33 11.57
N THR A 54 -4.91 -5.54 11.49
CA THR A 54 -4.13 -6.78 11.51
C THR A 54 -3.24 -6.89 10.28
N GLY A 55 -3.76 -6.58 9.09
CA GLY A 55 -3.00 -6.54 7.85
C GLY A 55 -1.84 -5.53 7.90
N LEU A 56 -2.09 -4.30 8.36
CA LEU A 56 -1.06 -3.28 8.56
C LEU A 56 0.05 -3.77 9.50
N LYS A 57 -0.32 -4.34 10.64
CA LYS A 57 0.66 -4.89 11.59
C LYS A 57 1.52 -5.98 10.95
N LYS A 58 0.90 -6.93 10.25
CA LYS A 58 1.61 -8.01 9.54
C LYS A 58 2.53 -7.48 8.45
N MET A 59 2.09 -6.48 7.67
CA MET A 59 2.93 -5.85 6.64
C MET A 59 4.15 -5.18 7.25
N HIS A 60 4.01 -4.46 8.37
CA HIS A 60 5.14 -3.85 9.07
C HIS A 60 6.12 -4.90 9.64
N GLU A 61 5.61 -6.02 10.16
CA GLU A 61 6.44 -7.12 10.66
C GLU A 61 7.23 -7.78 9.50
N LEU A 62 6.56 -8.02 8.38
CA LEU A 62 7.18 -8.59 7.19
C LEU A 62 8.19 -7.62 6.53
N GLU A 63 7.93 -6.30 6.55
CA GLU A 63 8.90 -5.29 6.09
C GLU A 63 10.17 -5.27 6.95
N LYS A 64 10.04 -5.42 8.28
CA LYS A 64 11.21 -5.57 9.15
C LYS A 64 12.00 -6.85 8.82
N GLU A 65 11.31 -7.94 8.51
CA GLU A 65 11.97 -9.17 8.07
C GLU A 65 12.65 -8.97 6.71
N PHE A 66 12.05 -8.27 5.77
CA PHE A 66 12.67 -7.87 4.51
C PHE A 66 13.97 -7.08 4.76
N ASP A 67 13.97 -6.14 5.68
CA ASP A 67 15.14 -5.31 5.98
C ASP A 67 16.27 -6.08 6.68
N THR A 68 16.01 -7.26 7.29
CA THR A 68 16.97 -7.97 8.12
C THR A 68 17.27 -9.40 7.69
N ASN A 69 16.37 -10.06 6.98
CA ASN A 69 16.45 -11.48 6.67
C ASN A 69 16.39 -11.80 5.16
N LEU A 70 16.39 -10.77 4.31
CA LEU A 70 16.45 -10.93 2.87
C LEU A 70 17.77 -11.57 2.42
N PHE A 71 17.69 -12.41 1.40
CA PHE A 71 18.83 -12.92 0.66
C PHE A 71 18.66 -12.64 -0.82
N VAL A 72 19.55 -11.83 -1.39
CA VAL A 72 19.65 -11.57 -2.83
C VAL A 72 20.85 -12.31 -3.37
N PRO A 73 20.67 -13.34 -4.22
CA PRO A 73 21.78 -14.06 -4.85
C PRO A 73 22.46 -13.23 -5.95
N GLY A 74 23.67 -13.63 -6.34
CA GLY A 74 24.42 -13.00 -7.43
C GLY A 74 25.23 -11.80 -6.98
N THR A 75 25.51 -10.92 -7.92
CA THR A 75 26.31 -9.70 -7.72
C THR A 75 25.55 -8.47 -8.24
N LYS A 76 26.06 -7.28 -7.92
CA LYS A 76 25.51 -6.03 -8.44
C LYS A 76 26.07 -5.62 -9.81
N GLU A 77 27.10 -6.30 -10.27
CA GLU A 77 27.69 -6.08 -11.59
C GLU A 77 26.91 -6.86 -12.63
N GLY A 78 26.21 -6.15 -13.50
CA GLY A 78 25.38 -6.72 -14.55
C GLY A 78 23.91 -6.93 -14.15
N LEU A 79 23.17 -7.66 -15.00
CA LEU A 79 21.74 -7.89 -14.79
C LEU A 79 21.50 -8.88 -13.64
N ASN A 80 20.84 -8.42 -12.58
CA ASN A 80 20.43 -9.25 -11.45
C ASN A 80 18.92 -9.10 -11.22
N ILE A 81 18.15 -10.06 -11.71
CA ILE A 81 16.67 -10.05 -11.63
C ILE A 81 16.19 -10.10 -10.17
N GLU A 82 16.88 -10.81 -9.30
CA GLU A 82 16.47 -10.89 -7.89
C GLU A 82 16.72 -9.56 -7.14
N LEU A 83 17.77 -8.83 -7.51
CA LEU A 83 18.01 -7.48 -7.01
C LEU A 83 16.93 -6.50 -7.51
N ASP A 84 16.57 -6.55 -8.78
CA ASP A 84 15.49 -5.74 -9.37
C ASP A 84 14.16 -5.98 -8.64
N LYS A 85 13.79 -7.25 -8.45
CA LYS A 85 12.61 -7.60 -7.65
C LYS A 85 12.67 -7.07 -6.21
N ALA A 86 13.85 -7.11 -5.57
CA ALA A 86 14.02 -6.64 -4.19
C ALA A 86 13.79 -5.11 -4.08
N ILE A 87 14.28 -4.35 -5.07
CA ILE A 87 14.06 -2.90 -5.16
C ILE A 87 12.56 -2.61 -5.27
N HIS A 88 11.86 -3.26 -6.20
CA HIS A 88 10.43 -3.07 -6.39
C HIS A 88 9.57 -3.57 -5.23
N LEU A 89 10.00 -4.61 -4.52
CA LEU A 89 9.25 -5.12 -3.36
C LEU A 89 9.13 -4.08 -2.25
N ARG A 90 10.11 -3.19 -2.10
CA ARG A 90 10.02 -2.05 -1.18
C ARG A 90 8.85 -1.13 -1.53
N ASP A 91 8.66 -0.85 -2.81
CA ASP A 91 7.55 -0.01 -3.27
C ASP A 91 6.20 -0.69 -3.00
N PHE A 92 6.13 -2.01 -3.16
CA PHE A 92 4.92 -2.77 -2.85
C PHE A 92 4.57 -2.74 -1.35
N PHE A 93 5.54 -2.74 -0.44
CA PHE A 93 5.27 -2.51 0.99
C PHE A 93 4.66 -1.14 1.23
N THR A 94 5.26 -0.10 0.68
CA THR A 94 4.76 1.28 0.81
C THR A 94 3.34 1.42 0.27
N MET A 95 3.09 0.91 -0.93
CA MET A 95 1.77 0.99 -1.56
C MET A 95 0.73 0.13 -0.83
N GLY A 96 1.09 -1.09 -0.42
CA GLY A 96 0.19 -1.97 0.33
C GLY A 96 -0.24 -1.38 1.67
N GLN A 97 0.70 -0.82 2.41
CA GLN A 97 0.43 -0.14 3.67
C GLN A 97 -0.45 1.10 3.46
N LEU A 98 -0.18 1.90 2.42
CA LEU A 98 -0.98 3.08 2.10
C LEU A 98 -2.42 2.71 1.73
N VAL A 99 -2.62 1.69 0.89
CA VAL A 99 -3.96 1.19 0.52
C VAL A 99 -4.74 0.71 1.75
N ALA A 100 -4.09 -0.03 2.65
CA ALA A 100 -4.73 -0.50 3.88
C ALA A 100 -5.03 0.66 4.84
N PHE A 101 -4.14 1.63 4.96
CA PHE A 101 -4.30 2.82 5.79
C PHE A 101 -5.43 3.71 5.29
N ASP A 102 -5.49 3.97 3.97
CA ASP A 102 -6.58 4.72 3.34
C ASP A 102 -7.92 4.03 3.58
N ALA A 103 -8.00 2.71 3.32
CA ALA A 103 -9.20 1.93 3.55
C ALA A 103 -9.66 1.94 5.02
N LEU A 104 -8.73 1.97 5.99
CA LEU A 104 -9.03 2.07 7.41
C LEU A 104 -9.56 3.46 7.78
N SER A 105 -9.04 4.52 7.17
CA SER A 105 -9.46 5.90 7.43
C SER A 105 -10.85 6.22 6.91
N ARG A 106 -11.34 5.46 5.91
CA ARG A 106 -12.59 5.72 5.21
C ARG A 106 -13.71 4.85 5.76
N ASN A 107 -14.55 5.44 6.61
CA ASN A 107 -15.63 4.75 7.34
C ASN A 107 -16.94 4.74 6.56
N GLU A 108 -16.90 4.26 5.33
CA GLU A 108 -18.04 4.08 4.43
C GLU A 108 -17.80 2.87 3.52
N SER A 109 -18.77 2.56 2.66
CA SER A 109 -18.60 1.69 1.50
C SER A 109 -19.01 2.42 0.24
N CYS A 110 -18.06 2.58 -0.71
CA CYS A 110 -18.27 3.30 -1.96
C CYS A 110 -17.43 2.70 -3.09
N GLY A 111 -18.06 2.34 -4.19
CA GLY A 111 -17.38 1.74 -5.34
C GLY A 111 -16.65 0.45 -4.99
N GLY A 112 -15.35 0.37 -5.27
CA GLY A 112 -14.51 -0.78 -4.91
C GLY A 112 -14.06 -0.81 -3.45
N HIS A 113 -14.34 0.22 -2.66
CA HIS A 113 -14.10 0.25 -1.23
C HIS A 113 -15.31 -0.29 -0.49
N PHE A 114 -15.21 -1.50 0.05
CA PHE A 114 -16.29 -2.15 0.78
C PHE A 114 -15.84 -2.52 2.19
N ARG A 115 -16.48 -1.86 3.17
CA ARG A 115 -16.30 -2.11 4.59
C ARG A 115 -17.51 -2.85 5.12
N GLU A 116 -17.33 -4.06 5.64
CA GLU A 116 -18.41 -4.89 6.14
C GLU A 116 -19.23 -4.24 7.25
N GLU A 117 -18.63 -3.31 7.99
CA GLU A 117 -19.32 -2.52 9.02
C GLU A 117 -20.23 -1.43 8.44
N TYR A 118 -20.04 -1.09 7.15
CA TYR A 118 -20.78 -0.02 6.46
C TYR A 118 -21.59 -0.58 5.31
N GLN A 119 -22.64 -1.31 5.65
CA GLN A 119 -23.63 -1.87 4.73
C GLN A 119 -25.03 -1.36 5.09
N THR A 120 -25.95 -1.37 4.11
CA THR A 120 -27.38 -1.24 4.35
C THR A 120 -27.95 -2.52 4.95
N GLU A 121 -29.19 -2.49 5.45
CA GLU A 121 -29.88 -3.68 5.94
C GLU A 121 -30.01 -4.81 4.89
N GLU A 122 -29.97 -4.43 3.61
CA GLU A 122 -30.03 -5.35 2.46
C GLU A 122 -28.64 -5.86 2.03
N GLY A 123 -27.56 -5.44 2.70
CA GLY A 123 -26.19 -5.83 2.40
C GLY A 123 -25.53 -5.06 1.26
N GLU A 124 -26.10 -3.93 0.86
CA GLU A 124 -25.51 -3.03 -0.15
C GLU A 124 -24.52 -2.05 0.48
N ALA A 125 -23.66 -1.46 -0.34
CA ALA A 125 -22.69 -0.48 0.10
C ALA A 125 -23.36 0.76 0.70
N LYS A 126 -23.03 1.09 1.96
CA LYS A 126 -23.53 2.28 2.65
C LYS A 126 -22.50 3.40 2.51
N ARG A 127 -22.83 4.38 1.66
CA ARG A 127 -22.04 5.59 1.46
C ARG A 127 -22.31 6.61 2.57
N ASP A 128 -21.31 7.43 2.80
CA ASP A 128 -21.40 8.61 3.69
C ASP A 128 -20.90 9.85 2.93
N ASP A 129 -21.75 10.37 2.04
CA ASP A 129 -21.41 11.53 1.18
C ASP A 129 -21.20 12.82 1.98
N GLU A 130 -21.73 12.92 3.20
CA GLU A 130 -21.54 14.09 4.06
C GLU A 130 -20.07 14.21 4.52
N ASN A 131 -19.44 13.09 4.85
CA ASN A 131 -18.09 13.06 5.42
C ASN A 131 -17.01 12.68 4.41
N TYR A 132 -17.34 11.98 3.32
CA TYR A 132 -16.35 11.39 2.39
C TYR A 132 -16.51 11.83 0.93
N PHE A 133 -17.26 12.91 0.67
CA PHE A 133 -17.41 13.44 -0.70
C PHE A 133 -16.20 14.26 -1.13
N TYR A 134 -15.03 13.61 -1.18
CA TYR A 134 -13.77 14.21 -1.57
C TYR A 134 -12.82 13.17 -2.19
N VAL A 135 -11.85 13.64 -2.96
CA VAL A 135 -10.66 12.86 -3.32
C VAL A 135 -9.64 13.01 -2.19
N GLY A 136 -9.18 11.89 -1.64
CA GLY A 136 -8.09 11.86 -0.67
C GLY A 136 -6.75 11.78 -1.39
N CYS A 137 -5.88 12.75 -1.13
CA CYS A 137 -4.49 12.71 -1.56
C CYS A 137 -3.59 12.55 -0.33
N TRP A 138 -2.82 11.47 -0.28
CA TRP A 138 -1.92 11.18 0.82
C TRP A 138 -0.52 11.69 0.53
N GLU A 139 -0.07 12.68 1.30
CA GLU A 139 1.27 13.20 1.21
C GLU A 139 2.24 12.35 2.03
N TYR A 140 3.27 11.80 1.37
CA TYR A 140 4.28 10.97 2.02
C TYR A 140 5.16 11.81 2.96
N GLN A 141 5.26 11.38 4.22
CA GLN A 141 6.02 12.08 5.27
C GLN A 141 7.35 11.40 5.63
N GLY A 142 7.81 10.47 4.80
CA GLY A 142 9.01 9.67 5.05
C GLY A 142 8.72 8.34 5.72
N LYS A 143 9.71 7.43 5.67
CA LYS A 143 9.60 6.08 6.24
C LYS A 143 9.33 6.13 7.75
N GLY A 144 8.31 5.41 8.18
CA GLY A 144 7.92 5.31 9.60
C GLY A 144 7.05 6.43 10.13
N ASN A 145 6.70 7.41 9.30
CA ASN A 145 5.76 8.47 9.64
C ASN A 145 4.40 8.20 8.98
N GLU A 146 3.32 8.62 9.64
CA GLU A 146 2.00 8.58 9.05
C GLU A 146 1.88 9.62 7.92
N PRO A 147 1.26 9.25 6.78
CA PRO A 147 1.03 10.21 5.69
C PRO A 147 -0.01 11.25 6.09
N THR A 148 0.07 12.43 5.50
CA THR A 148 -0.90 13.52 5.73
C THR A 148 -1.99 13.48 4.67
N LEU A 149 -3.26 13.47 5.11
CA LEU A 149 -4.41 13.51 4.20
C LEU A 149 -4.70 14.93 3.74
N ILE A 150 -4.62 15.14 2.44
CA ILE A 150 -5.09 16.35 1.76
C ILE A 150 -6.42 16.00 1.08
N LYS A 151 -7.48 16.77 1.39
CA LYS A 151 -8.82 16.54 0.86
C LYS A 151 -9.13 17.54 -0.26
N GLU A 152 -9.53 17.02 -1.41
CA GLU A 152 -10.05 17.81 -2.53
C GLU A 152 -11.56 17.56 -2.66
N PRO A 153 -12.43 18.55 -2.41
CA PRO A 153 -13.86 18.38 -2.53
C PRO A 153 -14.28 17.99 -3.95
N LEU A 154 -15.24 17.07 -4.07
CA LEU A 154 -15.80 16.70 -5.35
C LEU A 154 -16.91 17.68 -5.77
N GLU A 155 -16.78 18.24 -6.98
CA GLU A 155 -17.79 19.11 -7.60
C GLU A 155 -18.10 18.57 -8.99
N TYR A 156 -19.40 18.40 -9.28
CA TYR A 156 -19.87 17.91 -10.58
C TYR A 156 -20.78 18.92 -11.24
N GLU A 157 -20.40 19.43 -12.41
CA GLU A 157 -21.18 20.42 -13.15
C GLU A 157 -22.43 19.83 -13.82
N ALA A 158 -22.32 18.61 -14.37
CA ALA A 158 -23.31 18.04 -15.29
C ALA A 158 -24.06 16.83 -14.75
N ILE A 159 -23.61 16.21 -13.68
CA ILE A 159 -24.22 14.99 -13.12
C ILE A 159 -24.56 15.15 -11.64
N LYS A 160 -25.59 14.43 -11.20
CA LYS A 160 -25.91 14.29 -9.78
C LYS A 160 -25.47 12.92 -9.30
N VAL A 161 -24.91 12.88 -8.09
CA VAL A 161 -24.55 11.63 -7.44
C VAL A 161 -25.80 10.79 -7.20
N GLN A 162 -25.76 9.53 -7.58
CA GLN A 162 -26.84 8.57 -7.39
C GLN A 162 -26.32 7.33 -6.68
N THR A 163 -27.14 6.78 -5.79
CA THR A 163 -26.87 5.47 -5.18
C THR A 163 -27.20 4.38 -6.20
N ARG A 164 -26.28 3.42 -6.37
CA ARG A 164 -26.51 2.26 -7.22
C ARG A 164 -27.09 1.12 -6.38
N ASN A 165 -28.19 0.52 -6.85
CA ASN A 165 -28.76 -0.68 -6.28
C ASN A 165 -28.64 -1.82 -7.31
N TYR A 166 -28.14 -2.98 -6.92
CA TYR A 166 -27.93 -4.14 -7.78
C TYR A 166 -29.03 -5.21 -7.66
N LYS A 167 -30.00 -5.01 -6.75
CA LYS A 167 -31.06 -5.99 -6.47
C LYS A 167 -32.41 -5.69 -7.13
N ASN A 168 -32.49 -4.61 -7.93
CA ASN A 168 -33.67 -4.25 -8.69
C ASN A 168 -33.46 -4.38 -10.19
#